data_58c403b1c66130a4c545633cf321eb66
#
_entry.id   58c403b1c66130a4c545633cf321eb66
#
_cell.length_a   1.000
_cell.length_b   1.000
_cell.length_c   1.000
_cell.angle_alpha   90.00
_cell.angle_beta   90.00
_cell.angle_gamma   90.00
#
_symmetry.space_group_name_H-M   'P 1'
#
loop_
_entity.id
_entity.type
_entity.pdbx_description
1 polymer ?
#
loop_
_entity_poly.entity_id
_entity_poly.type
_entity_poly.pdbx_seq_one_letter_code
_entity_poly.pdbx_strand_id
1 'polypeptide(L)'
;MLYNDQNEIDIKINETDVTNHDSNQNNYDVALKYLRSSINKNASFRDGQWSAINQVVNLKKRLLVVQRTGWGKSSVYFISTKILRKQNYGPTLIISPLLSLMRNQIEYAKRLNLKVQTINSSNSDDHNLIKEKVLEKKVDALIISPERLSNDEFVSEILTPITNKIGLLVIDEAHCISDWGHDFRPDYKRIKNIIKQLPDGIPVLATTATANDRVIQDIESQIDDISVERGGLMRESLHLQNLNLPRKADRLGWLADNLLTLEGTGIIYTLTVKDAKLVNEWLNENNIISAVYHGAQASDEREKIEQDFLNNEFKVLVATKALGMGFDKPDVNFIIHYQMPSSSIQYYQEVGRAGRSIEKAYGILMNGSEDTDIHEFFRKTAFPSVDDINQLLEVIGENDGLTFNQICQKLNMRRGKIEKILKQLLSDTRASIAKNEGNYYKTPIAYERKDEDIQKIIEQRELEWSEMLSYFSESKECLMKVLSKRLDDKKIQNCGKCSNCIEKSMFNENISRDNMFKVNQFLKYTEFEIEMKKRIPAGLFNLYPFKGIIPNNLRPDGA
;
A
#
# COMPACT_ATOMS: atom_id res chain seq x y z
N MET A 1 35.73 49.26 49.66
CA MET A 1 34.78 49.96 48.79
C MET A 1 34.24 48.93 47.83
N LEU A 2 33.12 48.25 48.16
CA LEU A 2 31.75 48.60 47.87
C LEU A 2 31.53 48.62 46.33
N TYR A 3 30.88 47.62 45.76
CA TYR A 3 29.43 47.62 45.54
C TYR A 3 28.91 46.23 45.18
N ASN A 4 27.89 45.81 45.90
CA ASN A 4 26.91 44.78 45.57
C ASN A 4 26.08 45.24 44.35
N ASP A 5 25.73 44.32 43.45
CA ASP A 5 24.49 44.40 42.75
C ASP A 5 23.96 42.95 42.50
N GLN A 6 22.98 42.60 43.32
CA GLN A 6 22.06 41.47 43.12
C GLN A 6 21.04 41.91 42.06
N ASN A 7 21.05 41.28 40.92
CA ASN A 7 19.91 41.32 40.01
C ASN A 7 19.14 40.01 40.17
N GLU A 8 18.07 40.04 40.96
CA GLU A 8 16.98 39.08 40.94
C GLU A 8 16.31 39.15 39.56
N ILE A 9 16.47 38.10 38.76
CA ILE A 9 15.66 37.90 37.58
C ILE A 9 14.36 37.20 38.03
N ASP A 10 13.33 38.00 38.20
CA ASP A 10 11.93 37.52 38.33
C ASP A 10 11.53 36.77 37.05
N ILE A 11 11.63 35.45 37.07
CA ILE A 11 11.04 34.60 36.05
C ILE A 11 9.54 34.58 36.29
N LYS A 12 8.81 35.46 35.62
CA LYS A 12 7.36 35.31 35.50
C LYS A 12 7.04 34.01 34.72
N ILE A 13 6.79 32.94 35.45
CA ILE A 13 6.17 31.73 34.88
C ILE A 13 4.77 32.12 34.42
N ASN A 14 4.55 32.13 33.12
CA ASN A 14 3.22 32.39 32.56
C ASN A 14 2.26 31.29 33.02
N GLU A 15 1.15 31.65 33.64
CA GLU A 15 0.09 30.71 34.08
C GLU A 15 -0.45 29.82 32.96
N THR A 16 -0.23 30.19 31.69
CA THR A 16 -0.54 29.36 30.50
C THR A 16 0.33 28.12 30.36
N ASP A 17 1.57 28.13 30.88
CA ASP A 17 2.49 26.96 30.81
C ASP A 17 2.14 25.89 31.86
N VAL A 18 1.62 26.29 33.01
CA VAL A 18 1.22 25.35 34.08
C VAL A 18 -0.04 24.59 33.71
N THR A 19 -1.03 25.27 33.12
CA THR A 19 -2.28 24.61 32.64
C THR A 19 -2.05 23.65 31.49
N ASN A 20 -1.09 23.93 30.61
CA ASN A 20 -0.68 23.03 29.53
C ASN A 20 0.08 21.79 30.02
N HIS A 21 0.88 21.91 31.08
CA HIS A 21 1.62 20.78 31.64
C HIS A 21 0.69 19.76 32.32
N ASP A 22 -0.31 20.20 33.08
CA ASP A 22 -1.30 19.35 33.75
C ASP A 22 -2.24 18.67 32.75
N SER A 23 -2.69 19.38 31.72
CA SER A 23 -3.52 18.78 30.67
C SER A 23 -2.75 17.77 29.83
N ASN A 24 -1.47 18.00 29.59
CA ASN A 24 -0.59 17.11 28.84
C ASN A 24 -0.31 15.81 29.59
N GLN A 25 -0.03 15.87 30.89
CA GLN A 25 0.17 14.69 31.73
C GLN A 25 -1.11 13.86 31.85
N ASN A 26 -2.25 14.50 32.03
CA ASN A 26 -3.55 13.82 32.10
C ASN A 26 -3.87 13.07 30.79
N ASN A 27 -3.60 13.66 29.62
CA ASN A 27 -3.81 12.99 28.34
C ASN A 27 -2.81 11.84 28.09
N TYR A 28 -1.58 11.89 28.62
CA TYR A 28 -0.62 10.78 28.56
C TYR A 28 -1.16 9.54 29.28
N ASP A 29 -1.60 9.69 30.53
CA ASP A 29 -2.10 8.57 31.31
C ASP A 29 -3.37 7.95 30.71
N VAL A 30 -4.25 8.80 30.17
CA VAL A 30 -5.43 8.37 29.44
C VAL A 30 -5.06 7.61 28.17
N ALA A 31 -4.12 8.12 27.38
CA ALA A 31 -3.63 7.49 26.17
C ALA A 31 -2.96 6.13 26.45
N LEU A 32 -2.13 6.07 27.50
CA LEU A 32 -1.48 4.84 27.95
C LEU A 32 -2.51 3.77 28.39
N LYS A 33 -3.58 4.20 29.10
CA LYS A 33 -4.68 3.31 29.46
C LYS A 33 -5.35 2.72 28.22
N TYR A 34 -5.57 3.53 27.17
CA TYR A 34 -6.15 3.04 25.91
C TYR A 34 -5.22 2.10 25.17
N LEU A 35 -3.92 2.40 25.12
CA LEU A 35 -2.94 1.50 24.53
C LEU A 35 -2.97 0.13 25.23
N ARG A 36 -2.96 0.12 26.56
CA ARG A 36 -3.00 -1.10 27.37
C ARG A 36 -4.29 -1.90 27.19
N SER A 37 -5.42 -1.22 27.04
CA SER A 37 -6.70 -1.89 26.79
C SER A 37 -6.81 -2.51 25.40
N SER A 38 -6.08 -1.97 24.40
CA SER A 38 -6.15 -2.44 23.02
C SER A 38 -5.11 -3.50 22.64
N ILE A 39 -4.00 -3.57 23.38
CA ILE A 39 -2.90 -4.51 23.12
C ILE A 39 -2.76 -5.54 24.26
N ASN A 40 -2.24 -5.11 25.41
CA ASN A 40 -2.13 -5.89 26.64
C ASN A 40 -1.81 -4.97 27.84
N LYS A 41 -1.99 -5.48 29.05
CA LYS A 41 -1.84 -4.71 30.31
C LYS A 41 -0.42 -4.12 30.52
N ASN A 42 0.60 -4.69 29.93
CA ASN A 42 2.00 -4.29 30.06
C ASN A 42 2.47 -3.41 28.91
N ALA A 43 1.61 -3.08 27.94
CA ALA A 43 1.98 -2.28 26.79
C ALA A 43 2.47 -0.89 27.23
N SER A 44 3.52 -0.41 26.58
CA SER A 44 4.07 0.92 26.69
C SER A 44 4.20 1.57 25.31
N PHE A 45 4.19 2.88 25.24
CA PHE A 45 4.43 3.58 23.98
C PHE A 45 5.84 3.28 23.47
N ARG A 46 5.91 3.00 22.18
CA ARG A 46 7.17 2.96 21.44
C ARG A 46 7.68 4.38 21.24
N ASP A 47 8.99 4.52 21.00
CA ASP A 47 9.63 5.82 20.73
C ASP A 47 8.84 6.59 19.64
N GLY A 48 8.50 7.86 19.93
CA GLY A 48 7.72 8.74 19.05
C GLY A 48 6.19 8.57 19.11
N GLN A 49 5.62 7.46 19.60
CA GLN A 49 4.16 7.28 19.58
C GLN A 49 3.41 8.32 20.42
N TRP A 50 3.90 8.58 21.63
CA TRP A 50 3.31 9.62 22.48
C TRP A 50 3.52 11.01 21.89
N SER A 51 4.72 11.28 21.37
CA SER A 51 5.00 12.55 20.70
C SER A 51 3.99 12.84 19.58
N ALA A 52 3.74 11.86 18.73
CA ALA A 52 2.75 11.98 17.64
C ALA A 52 1.32 12.22 18.18
N ILE A 53 0.88 11.46 19.19
CA ILE A 53 -0.44 11.66 19.82
C ILE A 53 -0.53 13.07 20.43
N ASN A 54 0.50 13.51 21.14
CA ASN A 54 0.54 14.81 21.78
C ASN A 54 0.45 15.96 20.76
N GLN A 55 1.19 15.88 19.67
CA GLN A 55 1.15 16.88 18.60
C GLN A 55 -0.24 16.99 17.96
N VAL A 56 -0.92 15.87 17.76
CA VAL A 56 -2.27 15.82 17.16
C VAL A 56 -3.34 16.25 18.17
N VAL A 57 -3.29 15.72 19.41
CA VAL A 57 -4.37 15.90 20.39
C VAL A 57 -4.26 17.22 21.14
N ASN A 58 -3.07 17.58 21.60
CA ASN A 58 -2.89 18.77 22.43
C ASN A 58 -2.49 20.00 21.60
N LEU A 59 -1.54 19.84 20.65
CA LEU A 59 -1.04 20.94 19.86
C LEU A 59 -1.83 21.20 18.57
N LYS A 60 -2.78 20.31 18.20
CA LYS A 60 -3.63 20.42 16.99
C LYS A 60 -2.84 20.62 15.70
N LYS A 61 -1.64 20.03 15.64
CA LYS A 61 -0.76 20.19 14.47
C LYS A 61 -1.18 19.32 13.30
N ARG A 62 -0.73 19.71 12.11
CA ARG A 62 -0.62 18.83 10.95
C ARG A 62 0.69 18.08 11.06
N LEU A 63 0.65 16.75 11.03
CA LEU A 63 1.80 15.89 11.32
C LEU A 63 1.90 14.77 10.29
N LEU A 64 3.09 14.61 9.71
CA LEU A 64 3.49 13.43 8.94
C LEU A 64 4.34 12.51 9.82
N VAL A 65 3.87 11.29 10.02
CA VAL A 65 4.60 10.25 10.75
C VAL A 65 5.18 9.25 9.75
N VAL A 66 6.51 9.24 9.63
CA VAL A 66 7.25 8.28 8.83
C VAL A 66 7.86 7.24 9.75
N GLN A 67 7.24 6.06 9.82
CA GLN A 67 7.61 5.00 10.77
C GLN A 67 7.46 3.62 10.15
N ARG A 68 8.41 2.73 10.42
CA ARG A 68 8.43 1.35 9.93
C ARG A 68 7.09 0.62 10.07
N THR A 69 6.85 -0.37 9.22
CA THR A 69 5.71 -1.28 9.39
C THR A 69 5.75 -1.94 10.77
N GLY A 70 4.58 -2.16 11.38
CA GLY A 70 4.49 -2.75 12.73
C GLY A 70 4.85 -1.80 13.89
N TRP A 71 5.20 -0.52 13.64
CA TRP A 71 5.44 0.45 14.72
C TRP A 71 4.17 0.82 15.50
N GLY A 72 3.01 0.67 14.89
CA GLY A 72 1.72 0.96 15.54
C GLY A 72 1.12 2.30 15.13
N LYS A 73 1.28 2.70 13.85
CA LYS A 73 0.65 3.91 13.29
C LYS A 73 -0.86 3.95 13.55
N SER A 74 -1.55 2.81 13.42
CA SER A 74 -2.99 2.70 13.69
C SER A 74 -3.36 3.00 15.15
N SER A 75 -2.53 2.60 16.10
CA SER A 75 -2.73 2.93 17.51
C SER A 75 -2.70 4.44 17.75
N VAL A 76 -1.81 5.16 17.08
CA VAL A 76 -1.70 6.62 17.23
C VAL A 76 -2.99 7.31 16.81
N TYR A 77 -3.52 7.06 15.61
CA TYR A 77 -4.73 7.75 15.16
C TYR A 77 -6.00 7.28 15.88
N PHE A 78 -6.15 6.01 16.27
CA PHE A 78 -7.35 5.58 16.99
C PHE A 78 -7.35 6.03 18.46
N ILE A 79 -6.19 6.08 19.13
CA ILE A 79 -6.08 6.67 20.48
C ILE A 79 -6.36 8.18 20.41
N SER A 80 -5.79 8.88 19.42
CA SER A 80 -6.09 10.30 19.18
C SER A 80 -7.58 10.54 18.94
N THR A 81 -8.20 9.72 18.08
CA THR A 81 -9.66 9.73 17.87
C THR A 81 -10.41 9.59 19.19
N LYS A 82 -10.07 8.60 20.00
CA LYS A 82 -10.76 8.33 21.28
C LYS A 82 -10.68 9.50 22.26
N ILE A 83 -9.52 10.14 22.35
CA ILE A 83 -9.31 11.32 23.22
C ILE A 83 -10.09 12.52 22.67
N LEU A 84 -9.96 12.83 21.38
CA LEU A 84 -10.68 13.95 20.76
C LEU A 84 -12.21 13.79 20.86
N ARG A 85 -12.73 12.59 20.67
CA ARG A 85 -14.17 12.32 20.85
C ARG A 85 -14.63 12.57 22.27
N LYS A 86 -13.83 12.22 23.28
CA LYS A 86 -14.13 12.56 24.69
C LYS A 86 -14.08 14.06 24.98
N GLN A 87 -13.30 14.80 24.22
CA GLN A 87 -13.23 16.27 24.27
C GLN A 87 -14.31 16.94 23.41
N ASN A 88 -15.35 16.20 22.97
CA ASN A 88 -16.46 16.67 22.15
C ASN A 88 -16.08 17.13 20.72
N TYR A 89 -14.88 16.81 20.24
CA TYR A 89 -14.55 17.01 18.83
C TYR A 89 -15.42 16.11 17.94
N GLY A 90 -15.52 16.48 16.68
CA GLY A 90 -16.25 15.70 15.68
C GLY A 90 -15.63 14.32 15.40
N PRO A 91 -16.24 13.53 14.50
CA PRO A 91 -15.69 12.24 14.08
C PRO A 91 -14.36 12.41 13.35
N THR A 92 -13.55 11.35 13.35
CA THR A 92 -12.34 11.27 12.53
C THR A 92 -12.69 10.80 11.13
N LEU A 93 -12.19 11.50 10.10
CA LEU A 93 -12.19 10.99 8.72
C LEU A 93 -10.85 10.31 8.45
N ILE A 94 -10.88 9.03 8.07
CA ILE A 94 -9.68 8.25 7.73
C ILE A 94 -9.74 7.91 6.25
N ILE A 95 -8.73 8.34 5.49
CA ILE A 95 -8.54 7.96 4.09
C ILE A 95 -7.52 6.83 4.06
N SER A 96 -7.94 5.64 3.62
CA SER A 96 -7.13 4.42 3.61
C SER A 96 -7.24 3.71 2.27
N PRO A 97 -6.12 3.25 1.67
CA PRO A 97 -6.10 2.87 0.25
C PRO A 97 -6.67 1.49 -0.08
N LEU A 98 -6.91 0.61 0.90
CA LEU A 98 -7.25 -0.78 0.67
C LEU A 98 -8.33 -1.31 1.62
N LEU A 99 -9.26 -2.09 1.08
CA LEU A 99 -10.36 -2.70 1.84
C LEU A 99 -9.86 -3.66 2.93
N SER A 100 -8.82 -4.47 2.66
CA SER A 100 -8.19 -5.36 3.64
C SER A 100 -7.60 -4.58 4.82
N LEU A 101 -6.94 -3.45 4.55
CA LEU A 101 -6.43 -2.56 5.59
C LEU A 101 -7.56 -1.98 6.44
N MET A 102 -8.65 -1.53 5.80
CA MET A 102 -9.81 -0.99 6.50
C MET A 102 -10.43 -2.01 7.46
N ARG A 103 -10.52 -3.29 7.08
CA ARG A 103 -11.02 -4.36 7.97
C ARG A 103 -10.17 -4.49 9.23
N ASN A 104 -8.84 -4.56 9.08
CA ASN A 104 -7.92 -4.65 10.20
C ASN A 104 -8.00 -3.40 11.10
N GLN A 105 -8.18 -2.22 10.51
CA GLN A 105 -8.37 -0.96 11.22
C GLN A 105 -9.67 -0.97 12.05
N ILE A 106 -10.77 -1.47 11.48
CA ILE A 106 -12.05 -1.60 12.18
C ILE A 106 -11.94 -2.56 13.37
N GLU A 107 -11.29 -3.71 13.19
CA GLU A 107 -11.07 -4.67 14.28
C GLU A 107 -10.23 -4.08 15.43
N TYR A 108 -9.18 -3.32 15.10
CA TYR A 108 -8.41 -2.62 16.12
C TYR A 108 -9.26 -1.56 16.85
N ALA A 109 -10.06 -0.78 16.12
CA ALA A 109 -10.93 0.24 16.70
C ALA A 109 -11.99 -0.34 17.65
N LYS A 110 -12.53 -1.53 17.35
CA LYS A 110 -13.45 -2.26 18.23
C LYS A 110 -12.84 -2.53 19.62
N ARG A 111 -11.53 -2.86 19.68
CA ARG A 111 -10.82 -3.06 20.97
C ARG A 111 -10.78 -1.78 21.82
N LEU A 112 -10.85 -0.62 21.19
CA LEU A 112 -10.96 0.68 21.85
C LEU A 112 -12.40 1.11 22.10
N ASN A 113 -13.40 0.27 21.80
CA ASN A 113 -14.81 0.61 21.85
C ASN A 113 -15.14 1.89 21.04
N LEU A 114 -14.55 2.01 19.84
CA LEU A 114 -14.85 3.07 18.87
C LEU A 114 -15.89 2.58 17.87
N LYS A 115 -16.89 3.42 17.61
CA LYS A 115 -17.91 3.19 16.59
C LYS A 115 -17.36 3.65 15.24
N VAL A 116 -16.81 2.72 14.46
CA VAL A 116 -16.25 2.99 13.15
C VAL A 116 -17.16 2.46 12.06
N GLN A 117 -17.37 3.27 11.03
CA GLN A 117 -18.10 2.91 9.81
C GLN A 117 -17.20 3.05 8.59
N THR A 118 -17.54 2.36 7.51
CA THR A 118 -16.86 2.48 6.23
C THR A 118 -17.87 2.62 5.10
N ILE A 119 -17.52 3.42 4.10
CA ILE A 119 -18.28 3.54 2.85
C ILE A 119 -17.38 3.07 1.72
N ASN A 120 -17.79 1.97 1.08
CA ASN A 120 -17.07 1.37 -0.03
C ASN A 120 -18.06 0.73 -1.04
N SER A 121 -17.54 0.08 -2.09
CA SER A 121 -18.38 -0.53 -3.12
C SER A 121 -19.13 -1.78 -2.69
N SER A 122 -18.74 -2.41 -1.58
CA SER A 122 -19.36 -3.65 -1.11
C SER A 122 -20.54 -3.43 -0.15
N ASN A 123 -20.78 -2.18 0.31
CA ASN A 123 -21.86 -1.84 1.22
C ASN A 123 -22.74 -0.67 0.74
N SER A 124 -23.01 -0.63 -0.58
CA SER A 124 -23.80 0.44 -1.20
C SER A 124 -25.18 0.67 -0.56
N ASP A 125 -25.84 -0.41 -0.14
CA ASP A 125 -27.20 -0.38 0.42
C ASP A 125 -27.26 0.31 1.80
N ASP A 126 -26.13 0.31 2.51
CA ASP A 126 -26.01 0.93 3.85
C ASP A 126 -25.60 2.41 3.81
N HIS A 127 -25.26 2.96 2.64
CA HIS A 127 -24.66 4.30 2.55
C HIS A 127 -25.51 5.39 3.18
N ASN A 128 -26.83 5.39 2.94
CA ASN A 128 -27.73 6.40 3.51
C ASN A 128 -27.81 6.29 5.02
N LEU A 129 -27.89 5.08 5.58
CA LEU A 129 -27.91 4.85 7.01
C LEU A 129 -26.60 5.29 7.68
N ILE A 130 -25.47 5.04 7.03
CA ILE A 130 -24.14 5.46 7.52
C ILE A 130 -24.05 6.99 7.48
N LYS A 131 -24.51 7.63 6.40
CA LYS A 131 -24.59 9.08 6.26
C LYS A 131 -25.33 9.72 7.43
N GLU A 132 -26.55 9.24 7.74
CA GLU A 132 -27.34 9.75 8.86
C GLU A 132 -26.58 9.60 10.18
N LYS A 133 -26.02 8.44 10.47
CA LYS A 133 -25.23 8.20 11.68
C LYS A 133 -24.02 9.13 11.81
N VAL A 134 -23.36 9.45 10.70
CA VAL A 134 -22.21 10.39 10.69
C VAL A 134 -22.68 11.82 10.98
N LEU A 135 -23.75 12.26 10.31
CA LEU A 135 -24.32 13.60 10.52
C LEU A 135 -24.83 13.82 11.95
N GLU A 136 -25.39 12.79 12.56
CA GLU A 136 -25.84 12.77 13.96
C GLU A 136 -24.68 12.61 14.97
N LYS A 137 -23.44 12.55 14.53
CA LYS A 137 -22.23 12.30 15.36
C LYS A 137 -22.31 10.99 16.17
N LYS A 138 -23.09 10.01 15.74
CA LYS A 138 -23.18 8.68 16.34
C LYS A 138 -22.03 7.75 15.96
N VAL A 139 -21.14 8.20 15.09
CA VAL A 139 -19.92 7.52 14.62
C VAL A 139 -18.70 8.24 15.17
N ASP A 140 -17.69 7.50 15.61
CA ASP A 140 -16.42 8.06 16.09
C ASP A 140 -15.41 8.24 14.97
N ALA A 141 -15.42 7.35 13.96
CA ALA A 141 -14.61 7.51 12.77
C ALA A 141 -15.31 6.95 11.53
N LEU A 142 -15.09 7.61 10.39
CA LEU A 142 -15.47 7.16 9.05
C LEU A 142 -14.22 6.82 8.27
N ILE A 143 -14.10 5.59 7.78
CA ILE A 143 -13.01 5.14 6.91
C ILE A 143 -13.52 5.11 5.48
N ILE A 144 -12.81 5.75 4.57
CA ILE A 144 -13.14 5.79 3.13
C ILE A 144 -11.92 5.41 2.30
N SER A 145 -12.18 4.86 1.12
CA SER A 145 -11.13 4.70 0.11
C SER A 145 -10.93 6.01 -0.68
N PRO A 146 -9.71 6.28 -1.18
CA PRO A 146 -9.42 7.49 -1.95
C PRO A 146 -10.28 7.60 -3.23
N GLU A 147 -10.67 6.48 -3.84
CA GLU A 147 -11.52 6.45 -5.01
C GLU A 147 -12.91 7.07 -4.76
N ARG A 148 -13.36 7.12 -3.49
CA ARG A 148 -14.59 7.82 -3.11
C ARG A 148 -14.53 9.32 -3.32
N LEU A 149 -13.32 9.88 -3.28
CA LEU A 149 -13.10 11.31 -3.53
C LEU A 149 -13.33 11.69 -4.99
N SER A 150 -13.41 10.71 -5.89
CA SER A 150 -13.76 10.89 -7.30
C SER A 150 -15.25 10.65 -7.59
N ASN A 151 -16.04 10.30 -6.59
CA ASN A 151 -17.49 10.14 -6.70
C ASN A 151 -18.17 11.43 -6.28
N ASP A 152 -18.70 12.18 -7.25
CA ASP A 152 -19.29 13.51 -7.04
C ASP A 152 -20.52 13.44 -6.11
N GLU A 153 -21.34 12.39 -6.21
CA GLU A 153 -22.48 12.16 -5.32
C GLU A 153 -22.02 11.96 -3.87
N PHE A 154 -20.99 11.13 -3.65
CA PHE A 154 -20.41 10.94 -2.32
C PHE A 154 -19.84 12.25 -1.76
N VAL A 155 -19.12 13.01 -2.59
CA VAL A 155 -18.52 14.28 -2.16
C VAL A 155 -19.60 15.29 -1.82
N SER A 156 -20.61 15.46 -2.66
CA SER A 156 -21.68 16.46 -2.44
C SER A 156 -22.63 16.08 -1.31
N GLU A 157 -23.03 14.80 -1.25
CA GLU A 157 -24.07 14.39 -0.33
C GLU A 157 -23.56 13.96 1.05
N ILE A 158 -22.36 13.41 1.13
CA ILE A 158 -21.82 12.87 2.39
C ILE A 158 -20.65 13.71 2.89
N LEU A 159 -19.63 13.90 2.07
CA LEU A 159 -18.37 14.49 2.51
C LEU A 159 -18.52 15.97 2.83
N THR A 160 -19.06 16.76 1.90
CA THR A 160 -19.24 18.22 2.08
C THR A 160 -20.07 18.57 3.33
N PRO A 161 -21.23 17.92 3.60
CA PRO A 161 -22.00 18.20 4.80
C PRO A 161 -21.30 17.87 6.12
N ILE A 162 -20.40 16.88 6.14
CA ILE A 162 -19.70 16.48 7.36
C ILE A 162 -18.36 17.19 7.56
N THR A 163 -17.80 17.82 6.53
CA THR A 163 -16.45 18.42 6.57
C THR A 163 -16.30 19.40 7.73
N ASN A 164 -17.31 20.25 7.98
CA ASN A 164 -17.34 21.21 9.09
C ASN A 164 -17.46 20.56 10.49
N LYS A 165 -17.71 19.26 10.54
CA LYS A 165 -17.91 18.50 11.79
C LYS A 165 -16.77 17.54 12.08
N ILE A 166 -15.79 17.42 11.20
CA ILE A 166 -14.62 16.55 11.38
C ILE A 166 -13.75 17.09 12.50
N GLY A 167 -13.32 16.23 13.39
CA GLY A 167 -12.42 16.55 14.51
C GLY A 167 -10.95 16.19 14.25
N LEU A 168 -10.70 15.29 13.29
CA LEU A 168 -9.36 14.85 12.88
C LEU A 168 -9.44 14.30 11.46
N LEU A 169 -8.51 14.69 10.61
CA LEU A 169 -8.27 14.03 9.31
C LEU A 169 -7.06 13.09 9.44
N VAL A 170 -7.24 11.83 9.05
CA VAL A 170 -6.14 10.85 8.95
C VAL A 170 -5.95 10.46 7.49
N ILE A 171 -4.70 10.53 7.02
CA ILE A 171 -4.29 10.08 5.69
C ILE A 171 -3.33 8.92 5.89
N ASP A 172 -3.85 7.70 5.76
CA ASP A 172 -3.03 6.51 5.88
C ASP A 172 -2.35 6.19 4.55
N GLU A 173 -1.14 5.62 4.61
CA GLU A 173 -0.26 5.39 3.46
C GLU A 173 -0.06 6.65 2.60
N ALA A 174 0.27 7.76 3.26
CA ALA A 174 0.38 9.08 2.63
C ALA A 174 1.38 9.16 1.47
N HIS A 175 2.31 8.20 1.34
CA HIS A 175 3.20 8.10 0.18
C HIS A 175 2.44 7.91 -1.15
N CYS A 176 1.18 7.45 -1.11
CA CYS A 176 0.31 7.38 -2.29
C CYS A 176 -0.06 8.75 -2.89
N ILE A 177 0.18 9.85 -2.16
CA ILE A 177 -0.02 11.22 -2.66
C ILE A 177 1.01 11.55 -3.73
N SER A 178 2.24 11.08 -3.56
CA SER A 178 3.38 11.44 -4.39
C SER A 178 3.34 10.72 -5.75
N ASP A 179 3.50 11.47 -6.83
CA ASP A 179 3.69 10.92 -8.19
C ASP A 179 4.95 10.04 -8.28
N TRP A 180 5.90 10.26 -7.40
CA TRP A 180 7.15 9.52 -7.23
C TRP A 180 7.03 8.33 -6.27
N GLY A 181 5.86 8.20 -5.60
CA GLY A 181 5.58 7.07 -4.73
C GLY A 181 5.44 5.78 -5.55
N HIS A 182 6.00 4.68 -5.05
CA HIS A 182 5.94 3.38 -5.71
C HIS A 182 4.50 2.84 -5.89
N ASP A 183 3.52 3.40 -5.20
CA ASP A 183 2.09 3.07 -5.30
C ASP A 183 1.21 4.33 -5.43
N PHE A 184 1.62 5.22 -6.33
CA PHE A 184 0.89 6.44 -6.61
C PHE A 184 -0.58 6.15 -6.98
N ARG A 185 -1.48 6.92 -6.35
CA ARG A 185 -2.93 6.87 -6.61
C ARG A 185 -3.45 8.26 -6.94
N PRO A 186 -3.91 8.51 -8.18
CA PRO A 186 -4.38 9.83 -8.60
C PRO A 186 -5.44 10.44 -7.68
N ASP A 187 -6.30 9.59 -7.10
CA ASP A 187 -7.39 10.04 -6.23
C ASP A 187 -6.89 10.68 -4.92
N TYR A 188 -5.65 10.38 -4.47
CA TYR A 188 -5.04 11.03 -3.31
C TYR A 188 -4.77 12.52 -3.54
N LYS A 189 -4.56 12.98 -4.76
CA LYS A 189 -4.41 14.43 -5.08
C LYS A 189 -5.64 15.23 -4.69
N ARG A 190 -6.82 14.61 -4.66
CA ARG A 190 -8.07 15.25 -4.26
C ARG A 190 -8.15 15.57 -2.76
N ILE A 191 -7.28 14.95 -1.94
CA ILE A 191 -7.18 15.20 -0.50
C ILE A 191 -6.88 16.68 -0.21
N LYS A 192 -6.09 17.33 -1.06
CA LYS A 192 -5.83 18.78 -0.97
C LYS A 192 -7.11 19.61 -0.94
N ASN A 193 -8.12 19.21 -1.71
CA ASN A 193 -9.41 19.92 -1.75
C ASN A 193 -10.20 19.72 -0.45
N ILE A 194 -10.07 18.54 0.19
CA ILE A 194 -10.69 18.28 1.49
C ILE A 194 -10.02 19.15 2.57
N ILE A 195 -8.69 19.18 2.59
CA ILE A 195 -7.92 19.95 3.58
C ILE A 195 -8.29 21.44 3.53
N LYS A 196 -8.51 21.98 2.33
CA LYS A 196 -8.94 23.37 2.14
C LYS A 196 -10.36 23.67 2.67
N GLN A 197 -11.20 22.64 2.80
CA GLN A 197 -12.57 22.77 3.30
C GLN A 197 -12.69 22.49 4.80
N LEU A 198 -11.62 21.98 5.44
CA LEU A 198 -11.62 21.77 6.88
C LEU A 198 -11.63 23.10 7.63
N PRO A 199 -12.32 23.18 8.79
CA PRO A 199 -12.21 24.32 9.67
C PRO A 199 -10.76 24.57 10.11
N ASP A 200 -10.42 25.82 10.40
CA ASP A 200 -9.11 26.18 10.93
C ASP A 200 -8.85 25.46 12.27
N GLY A 201 -7.60 25.04 12.47
CA GLY A 201 -7.17 24.36 13.70
C GLY A 201 -7.55 22.88 13.81
N ILE A 202 -8.14 22.27 12.77
CA ILE A 202 -8.36 20.82 12.73
C ILE A 202 -7.02 20.11 12.47
N PRO A 203 -6.60 19.17 13.37
CA PRO A 203 -5.38 18.41 13.16
C PRO A 203 -5.49 17.48 11.96
N VAL A 204 -4.34 17.30 11.28
CA VAL A 204 -4.19 16.34 10.19
C VAL A 204 -3.05 15.39 10.55
N LEU A 205 -3.30 14.09 10.50
CA LEU A 205 -2.29 13.07 10.72
C LEU A 205 -2.09 12.26 9.44
N ALA A 206 -0.98 12.49 8.77
CA ALA A 206 -0.54 11.67 7.65
C ALA A 206 0.42 10.58 8.16
N THR A 207 0.25 9.33 7.72
CA THR A 207 1.09 8.21 8.15
C THR A 207 1.61 7.43 6.96
N THR A 208 2.88 7.01 7.02
CA THR A 208 3.47 6.11 6.03
C THR A 208 4.61 5.28 6.62
N ALA A 209 4.90 4.14 5.99
CA ALA A 209 6.06 3.33 6.35
C ALA A 209 7.30 3.65 5.50
N THR A 210 7.09 4.22 4.34
CA THR A 210 8.12 4.37 3.32
C THR A 210 7.96 5.73 2.65
N ALA A 211 8.71 6.70 3.11
CA ALA A 211 8.85 7.98 2.45
C ALA A 211 10.31 8.41 2.50
N ASN A 212 10.93 8.55 1.35
CA ASN A 212 12.19 9.25 1.20
C ASN A 212 11.96 10.77 1.22
N ASP A 213 13.02 11.54 1.22
CA ASP A 213 12.92 13.01 1.33
C ASP A 213 12.12 13.63 0.17
N ARG A 214 12.18 13.05 -1.03
CA ARG A 214 11.37 13.50 -2.18
C ARG A 214 9.86 13.30 -1.94
N VAL A 215 9.47 12.12 -1.48
CA VAL A 215 8.06 11.83 -1.15
C VAL A 215 7.56 12.75 -0.03
N ILE A 216 8.42 13.07 0.95
CA ILE A 216 8.08 14.02 2.01
C ILE A 216 7.84 15.41 1.43
N GLN A 217 8.72 15.91 0.56
CA GLN A 217 8.55 17.22 -0.11
C GLN A 217 7.24 17.29 -0.91
N ASP A 218 6.87 16.21 -1.61
CA ASP A 218 5.59 16.16 -2.31
C ASP A 218 4.41 16.23 -1.34
N ILE A 219 4.47 15.52 -0.22
CA ILE A 219 3.41 15.58 0.80
C ILE A 219 3.34 16.99 1.40
N GLU A 220 4.47 17.62 1.71
CA GLU A 220 4.55 19.00 2.20
C GLU A 220 3.94 20.00 1.21
N SER A 221 4.13 19.79 -0.09
CA SER A 221 3.53 20.62 -1.14
C SER A 221 2.00 20.49 -1.26
N GLN A 222 1.46 19.37 -0.79
CA GLN A 222 0.03 19.06 -0.83
C GLN A 222 -0.68 19.45 0.48
N ILE A 223 0.03 19.36 1.60
CA ILE A 223 -0.49 19.63 2.94
C ILE A 223 0.33 20.77 3.55
N ASP A 224 -0.19 21.98 3.44
CA ASP A 224 0.47 23.17 3.95
C ASP A 224 0.73 23.04 5.48
N ASP A 225 1.86 23.54 5.95
CA ASP A 225 2.26 23.61 7.36
C ASP A 225 2.27 22.24 8.08
N ILE A 226 2.70 21.19 7.39
CA ILE A 226 2.86 19.86 7.98
C ILE A 226 4.25 19.69 8.62
N SER A 227 4.29 19.29 9.89
CA SER A 227 5.54 18.89 10.55
C SER A 227 5.82 17.40 10.31
N VAL A 228 7.11 17.03 10.28
CA VAL A 228 7.51 15.64 9.98
C VAL A 228 8.17 15.01 11.21
N GLU A 229 7.64 13.86 11.63
CA GLU A 229 8.26 13.00 12.64
C GLU A 229 8.72 11.70 12.00
N ARG A 230 10.03 11.52 11.92
CA ARG A 230 10.65 10.34 11.29
C ARG A 230 11.37 9.50 12.33
N GLY A 231 11.02 8.23 12.41
CA GLY A 231 11.74 7.25 13.23
C GLY A 231 12.74 6.41 12.44
N GLY A 232 13.53 5.62 13.15
CA GLY A 232 14.47 4.68 12.54
C GLY A 232 13.74 3.55 11.81
N LEU A 233 14.28 3.17 10.66
CA LEU A 233 13.69 2.13 9.79
C LEU A 233 14.28 0.74 10.06
N MET A 234 15.30 0.65 10.89
CA MET A 234 15.93 -0.63 11.24
C MET A 234 14.95 -1.60 11.87
N ARG A 235 15.03 -2.88 11.44
CA ARG A 235 14.22 -3.99 11.94
C ARG A 235 15.11 -5.01 12.64
N GLU A 236 15.01 -5.08 13.96
CA GLU A 236 15.86 -5.97 14.77
C GLU A 236 15.57 -7.46 14.55
N SER A 237 14.35 -7.83 14.17
CA SER A 237 13.95 -9.20 13.93
C SER A 237 14.39 -9.77 12.57
N LEU A 238 14.75 -8.90 11.59
CA LEU A 238 15.01 -9.32 10.22
C LEU A 238 16.46 -9.73 9.98
N HIS A 239 16.63 -10.93 9.42
CA HIS A 239 17.89 -11.48 8.92
C HIS A 239 17.84 -11.52 7.40
N LEU A 240 18.58 -10.66 6.73
CA LEU A 240 18.55 -10.51 5.28
C LEU A 240 19.67 -11.28 4.59
N GLN A 241 19.36 -11.93 3.49
CA GLN A 241 20.34 -12.58 2.61
C GLN A 241 19.90 -12.49 1.15
N ASN A 242 20.87 -12.19 0.27
CA ASN A 242 20.70 -12.30 -1.17
C ASN A 242 21.25 -13.66 -1.65
N LEU A 243 20.55 -14.32 -2.57
CA LEU A 243 20.94 -15.61 -3.18
C LEU A 243 21.02 -15.47 -4.69
N ASN A 244 22.16 -15.81 -5.27
CA ASN A 244 22.37 -15.73 -6.72
C ASN A 244 21.89 -17.00 -7.43
N LEU A 245 20.60 -17.04 -7.78
CA LEU A 245 19.92 -18.18 -8.41
C LEU A 245 19.22 -17.74 -9.71
N PRO A 246 19.96 -17.38 -10.77
CA PRO A 246 19.40 -16.73 -11.97
C PRO A 246 18.46 -17.63 -12.77
N ARG A 247 18.63 -18.95 -12.74
CA ARG A 247 17.78 -19.88 -13.49
C ARG A 247 16.51 -20.23 -12.69
N LYS A 248 15.37 -20.33 -13.36
CA LYS A 248 14.10 -20.78 -12.74
C LYS A 248 14.24 -22.13 -12.04
N ALA A 249 14.97 -23.07 -12.67
CA ALA A 249 15.21 -24.39 -12.10
C ALA A 249 15.97 -24.31 -10.77
N ASP A 250 16.95 -23.42 -10.64
CA ASP A 250 17.71 -23.25 -9.41
C ASP A 250 16.83 -22.72 -8.29
N ARG A 251 16.02 -21.69 -8.57
CA ARG A 251 15.09 -21.12 -7.58
C ARG A 251 14.05 -22.12 -7.11
N LEU A 252 13.42 -22.85 -8.03
CA LEU A 252 12.44 -23.88 -7.68
C LEU A 252 13.08 -25.02 -6.87
N GLY A 253 14.25 -25.51 -7.30
CA GLY A 253 14.99 -26.55 -6.56
C GLY A 253 15.36 -26.10 -5.16
N TRP A 254 15.86 -24.87 -5.02
CA TRP A 254 16.21 -24.29 -3.73
C TRP A 254 14.99 -24.20 -2.80
N LEU A 255 13.83 -23.79 -3.31
CA LEU A 255 12.60 -23.75 -2.53
C LEU A 255 12.22 -25.12 -1.99
N ALA A 256 12.29 -26.17 -2.80
CA ALA A 256 12.00 -27.54 -2.37
C ALA A 256 12.98 -28.05 -1.30
N ASP A 257 14.27 -27.70 -1.42
CA ASP A 257 15.30 -28.13 -0.46
C ASP A 257 15.18 -27.39 0.89
N ASN A 258 14.76 -26.11 0.90
CA ASN A 258 14.92 -25.26 2.07
C ASN A 258 13.62 -24.89 2.80
N LEU A 259 12.47 -24.84 2.12
CA LEU A 259 11.24 -24.33 2.74
C LEU A 259 10.75 -25.17 3.93
N LEU A 260 10.94 -26.49 3.89
CA LEU A 260 10.55 -27.36 4.99
C LEU A 260 11.43 -27.18 6.23
N THR A 261 12.66 -26.67 6.07
CA THR A 261 13.58 -26.38 7.18
C THR A 261 13.32 -25.03 7.84
N LEU A 262 12.63 -24.12 7.14
CA LEU A 262 12.21 -22.84 7.70
C LEU A 262 11.02 -23.06 8.64
N GLU A 263 11.12 -22.51 9.85
CA GLU A 263 10.04 -22.57 10.83
C GLU A 263 8.87 -21.65 10.44
N GLY A 264 7.67 -21.99 10.90
CA GLY A 264 6.47 -21.16 10.77
C GLY A 264 5.98 -21.01 9.33
N THR A 265 5.33 -19.89 9.08
CA THR A 265 4.71 -19.54 7.79
C THR A 265 5.40 -18.37 7.11
N GLY A 266 5.31 -18.29 5.79
CA GLY A 266 5.95 -17.21 5.04
C GLY A 266 5.25 -16.85 3.75
N ILE A 267 5.77 -15.81 3.09
CA ILE A 267 5.26 -15.31 1.82
C ILE A 267 6.37 -15.40 0.77
N ILE A 268 6.02 -15.87 -0.43
CA ILE A 268 6.89 -15.83 -1.60
C ILE A 268 6.32 -14.81 -2.59
N TYR A 269 7.09 -13.76 -2.88
CA TYR A 269 6.71 -12.75 -3.86
C TYR A 269 7.23 -13.10 -5.24
N THR A 270 6.36 -12.96 -6.24
CA THR A 270 6.66 -13.13 -7.66
C THR A 270 6.24 -11.88 -8.44
N LEU A 271 6.88 -11.61 -9.59
CA LEU A 271 6.53 -10.48 -10.44
C LEU A 271 5.25 -10.71 -11.24
N THR A 272 4.97 -11.94 -11.63
CA THR A 272 3.85 -12.27 -12.51
C THR A 272 2.89 -13.29 -11.88
N VAL A 273 1.62 -13.24 -12.29
CA VAL A 273 0.62 -14.24 -11.90
C VAL A 273 1.02 -15.64 -12.40
N LYS A 274 1.63 -15.71 -13.60
CA LYS A 274 2.13 -16.96 -14.17
C LYS A 274 3.18 -17.60 -13.26
N ASP A 275 4.16 -16.83 -12.81
CA ASP A 275 5.21 -17.34 -11.93
C ASP A 275 4.64 -17.68 -10.53
N ALA A 276 3.62 -16.94 -10.04
CA ALA A 276 2.95 -17.29 -8.80
C ALA A 276 2.27 -18.66 -8.86
N LYS A 277 1.54 -18.93 -9.94
CA LYS A 277 0.89 -20.23 -10.18
C LYS A 277 1.94 -21.35 -10.31
N LEU A 278 3.00 -21.13 -11.10
CA LEU A 278 4.09 -22.09 -11.29
C LEU A 278 4.77 -22.46 -9.96
N VAL A 279 5.12 -21.47 -9.15
CA VAL A 279 5.75 -21.71 -7.84
C VAL A 279 4.81 -22.47 -6.92
N ASN A 280 3.53 -22.09 -6.86
CA ASN A 280 2.54 -22.77 -6.02
C ASN A 280 2.34 -24.24 -6.43
N GLU A 281 2.22 -24.53 -7.71
CA GLU A 281 2.10 -25.89 -8.25
C GLU A 281 3.31 -26.73 -7.84
N TRP A 282 4.53 -26.21 -8.08
CA TRP A 282 5.77 -26.85 -7.67
C TRP A 282 5.85 -27.13 -6.17
N LEU A 283 5.42 -26.19 -5.33
CA LEU A 283 5.43 -26.39 -3.87
C LEU A 283 4.48 -27.51 -3.45
N ASN A 284 3.26 -27.52 -3.99
CA ASN A 284 2.27 -28.54 -3.66
C ASN A 284 2.70 -29.94 -4.14
N GLU A 285 3.35 -30.07 -5.32
CA GLU A 285 3.95 -31.32 -5.77
C GLU A 285 5.05 -31.83 -4.82
N ASN A 286 5.73 -30.93 -4.10
CA ASN A 286 6.74 -31.27 -3.12
C ASN A 286 6.20 -31.33 -1.67
N ASN A 287 4.90 -31.51 -1.48
CA ASN A 287 4.21 -31.60 -0.18
C ASN A 287 4.37 -30.36 0.70
N ILE A 288 4.58 -29.18 0.10
CA ILE A 288 4.59 -27.90 0.78
C ILE A 288 3.25 -27.22 0.52
N ILE A 289 2.34 -27.32 1.49
CA ILE A 289 0.99 -26.76 1.38
C ILE A 289 1.10 -25.24 1.15
N SER A 290 0.58 -24.77 0.02
CA SER A 290 0.65 -23.37 -0.38
C SER A 290 -0.60 -22.92 -1.14
N ALA A 291 -0.84 -21.62 -1.16
CA ALA A 291 -1.93 -20.99 -1.91
C ALA A 291 -1.40 -19.80 -2.72
N VAL A 292 -2.13 -19.44 -3.80
CA VAL A 292 -1.79 -18.29 -4.66
C VAL A 292 -2.67 -17.10 -4.33
N TYR A 293 -2.06 -15.91 -4.31
CA TYR A 293 -2.76 -14.64 -4.12
C TYR A 293 -2.40 -13.61 -5.20
N HIS A 294 -3.38 -13.15 -5.98
CA HIS A 294 -3.17 -12.14 -7.02
C HIS A 294 -4.40 -11.27 -7.28
N GLY A 295 -4.20 -10.12 -7.90
CA GLY A 295 -5.24 -9.11 -8.11
C GLY A 295 -6.37 -9.50 -9.08
N ALA A 296 -6.21 -10.55 -9.89
CA ALA A 296 -7.25 -11.01 -10.81
C ALA A 296 -8.29 -11.96 -10.15
N GLN A 297 -8.03 -12.41 -8.91
CA GLN A 297 -8.98 -13.22 -8.14
C GLN A 297 -10.16 -12.39 -7.66
N ALA A 298 -11.31 -13.02 -7.47
CA ALA A 298 -12.50 -12.41 -6.89
C ALA A 298 -12.24 -11.95 -5.45
N SER A 299 -12.97 -10.96 -4.97
CA SER A 299 -12.72 -10.36 -3.65
C SER A 299 -12.96 -11.34 -2.50
N ASP A 300 -14.01 -12.14 -2.60
CA ASP A 300 -14.38 -13.18 -1.64
C ASP A 300 -13.35 -14.32 -1.60
N GLU A 301 -12.82 -14.73 -2.74
CA GLU A 301 -11.73 -15.70 -2.81
C GLU A 301 -10.47 -15.19 -2.12
N ARG A 302 -10.08 -13.93 -2.40
CA ARG A 302 -8.93 -13.31 -1.75
C ARG A 302 -9.11 -13.21 -0.24
N GLU A 303 -10.30 -12.84 0.21
CA GLU A 303 -10.63 -12.75 1.63
C GLU A 303 -10.51 -14.10 2.32
N LYS A 304 -10.99 -15.16 1.68
CA LYS A 304 -10.84 -16.52 2.19
C LYS A 304 -9.38 -16.92 2.32
N ILE A 305 -8.57 -16.68 1.29
CA ILE A 305 -7.12 -17.00 1.30
C ILE A 305 -6.41 -16.21 2.40
N GLU A 306 -6.73 -14.93 2.58
CA GLU A 306 -6.19 -14.11 3.66
C GLU A 306 -6.52 -14.71 5.04
N GLN A 307 -7.78 -15.13 5.25
CA GLN A 307 -8.22 -15.73 6.51
C GLN A 307 -7.57 -17.09 6.76
N ASP A 308 -7.49 -17.94 5.75
CA ASP A 308 -6.85 -19.26 5.84
C ASP A 308 -5.35 -19.09 6.17
N PHE A 309 -4.67 -18.08 5.60
CA PHE A 309 -3.28 -17.79 5.93
C PHE A 309 -3.11 -17.24 7.35
N LEU A 310 -4.02 -16.40 7.82
CA LEU A 310 -4.03 -15.91 9.20
C LEU A 310 -4.18 -17.07 10.20
N ASN A 311 -4.94 -18.10 9.85
CA ASN A 311 -5.17 -19.29 10.66
C ASN A 311 -4.06 -20.35 10.52
N ASN A 312 -3.02 -20.11 9.72
CA ASN A 312 -1.93 -21.07 9.44
C ASN A 312 -2.38 -22.35 8.73
N GLU A 313 -3.45 -22.32 7.91
CA GLU A 313 -3.94 -23.47 7.15
C GLU A 313 -2.95 -23.94 6.07
N PHE A 314 -2.02 -23.09 5.69
CA PHE A 314 -0.92 -23.42 4.77
C PHE A 314 0.38 -22.73 5.17
N LYS A 315 1.50 -23.33 4.78
CA LYS A 315 2.84 -22.87 5.15
C LYS A 315 3.28 -21.64 4.35
N VAL A 316 2.89 -21.57 3.08
CA VAL A 316 3.39 -20.56 2.16
C VAL A 316 2.24 -19.88 1.40
N LEU A 317 2.23 -18.57 1.41
CA LEU A 317 1.41 -17.76 0.51
C LEU A 317 2.26 -17.28 -0.65
N VAL A 318 1.99 -17.76 -1.87
CA VAL A 318 2.67 -17.30 -3.08
C VAL A 318 1.90 -16.12 -3.65
N ALA A 319 2.50 -14.95 -3.68
CA ALA A 319 1.77 -13.72 -3.99
C ALA A 319 2.48 -12.85 -5.03
N THR A 320 1.69 -12.13 -5.80
CA THR A 320 2.19 -10.95 -6.53
C THR A 320 2.12 -9.72 -5.61
N LYS A 321 2.57 -8.55 -6.11
CA LYS A 321 2.41 -7.28 -5.40
C LYS A 321 0.96 -6.96 -4.98
N ALA A 322 -0.03 -7.74 -5.44
CA ALA A 322 -1.43 -7.61 -5.00
C ALA A 322 -1.62 -7.89 -3.51
N LEU A 323 -0.77 -8.74 -2.90
CA LEU A 323 -0.65 -8.84 -1.44
C LEU A 323 0.22 -7.68 -0.96
N GLY A 324 -0.27 -6.49 -1.25
CA GLY A 324 0.41 -5.24 -0.94
C GLY A 324 0.09 -4.74 0.45
N MET A 325 0.01 -3.41 0.59
CA MET A 325 -0.28 -2.74 1.86
C MET A 325 -1.51 -3.35 2.57
N GLY A 326 -1.52 -3.28 3.88
CA GLY A 326 -2.70 -3.62 4.68
C GLY A 326 -2.85 -5.05 5.17
N PHE A 327 -2.17 -6.03 4.57
CA PHE A 327 -2.18 -7.38 5.13
C PHE A 327 -1.27 -7.43 6.37
N ASP A 328 -1.82 -7.81 7.51
CA ASP A 328 -1.12 -7.87 8.80
C ASP A 328 -1.26 -9.24 9.46
N LYS A 329 -0.20 -10.03 9.34
CA LYS A 329 -0.03 -11.29 10.06
C LYS A 329 1.20 -11.15 10.97
N PRO A 330 1.04 -11.25 12.29
CA PRO A 330 2.11 -10.94 13.24
C PRO A 330 3.26 -11.95 13.24
N ASP A 331 3.00 -13.18 12.87
CA ASP A 331 3.87 -14.37 12.98
C ASP A 331 4.41 -14.85 11.62
N VAL A 332 4.61 -13.96 10.66
CA VAL A 332 5.31 -14.28 9.41
C VAL A 332 6.80 -14.47 9.68
N ASN A 333 7.31 -15.70 9.46
CA ASN A 333 8.69 -16.09 9.78
C ASN A 333 9.66 -15.83 8.64
N PHE A 334 9.20 -15.82 7.39
CA PHE A 334 10.06 -15.56 6.25
C PHE A 334 9.32 -14.87 5.10
N ILE A 335 10.06 -14.03 4.39
CA ILE A 335 9.67 -13.47 3.09
C ILE A 335 10.75 -13.85 2.09
N ILE A 336 10.33 -14.44 0.98
CA ILE A 336 11.21 -14.80 -0.12
C ILE A 336 10.76 -14.03 -1.35
N HIS A 337 11.67 -13.28 -1.95
CA HIS A 337 11.45 -12.71 -3.27
C HIS A 337 12.02 -13.68 -4.31
N TYR A 338 11.13 -14.42 -4.97
CA TYR A 338 11.49 -15.36 -6.04
C TYR A 338 12.09 -14.63 -7.26
N GLN A 339 11.68 -13.40 -7.47
CA GLN A 339 12.18 -12.44 -8.45
C GLN A 339 12.34 -11.08 -7.76
N MET A 340 13.30 -10.28 -8.22
CA MET A 340 13.60 -9.00 -7.59
C MET A 340 12.46 -7.99 -7.76
N PRO A 341 12.04 -7.29 -6.71
CA PRO A 341 11.07 -6.20 -6.81
C PRO A 341 11.65 -5.00 -7.56
N SER A 342 10.78 -4.08 -8.01
CA SER A 342 11.18 -2.96 -8.86
C SER A 342 12.06 -1.91 -8.18
N SER A 343 12.05 -1.86 -6.85
CA SER A 343 12.81 -0.87 -6.07
C SER A 343 13.12 -1.36 -4.66
N SER A 344 14.11 -0.74 -4.05
CA SER A 344 14.47 -0.98 -2.64
C SER A 344 13.35 -0.58 -1.68
N ILE A 345 12.52 0.39 -2.03
CA ILE A 345 11.35 0.83 -1.26
C ILE A 345 10.31 -0.29 -1.23
N GLN A 346 9.98 -0.84 -2.41
CA GLN A 346 9.07 -1.98 -2.50
C GLN A 346 9.60 -3.18 -1.72
N TYR A 347 10.89 -3.50 -1.90
CA TYR A 347 11.53 -4.59 -1.16
C TYR A 347 11.42 -4.40 0.36
N TYR A 348 11.74 -3.20 0.86
CA TYR A 348 11.65 -2.90 2.29
C TYR A 348 10.22 -3.04 2.84
N GLN A 349 9.21 -2.63 2.08
CA GLN A 349 7.82 -2.78 2.49
C GLN A 349 7.37 -4.24 2.55
N GLU A 350 7.76 -5.02 1.55
CA GLU A 350 7.37 -6.43 1.45
C GLU A 350 8.10 -7.26 2.49
N VAL A 351 9.42 -7.13 2.62
CA VAL A 351 10.20 -7.84 3.65
C VAL A 351 9.82 -7.41 5.06
N GLY A 352 9.37 -6.17 5.23
CA GLY A 352 8.88 -5.63 6.49
C GLY A 352 7.59 -6.26 7.03
N ARG A 353 6.97 -7.20 6.30
CA ARG A 353 5.83 -7.99 6.80
C ARG A 353 6.28 -9.10 7.74
N ALA A 354 7.49 -9.61 7.59
CA ALA A 354 8.04 -10.62 8.49
C ALA A 354 8.53 -10.00 9.81
N GLY A 355 8.57 -10.80 10.86
CA GLY A 355 9.19 -10.45 12.13
C GLY A 355 8.48 -9.34 12.91
N ARG A 356 7.15 -9.22 12.84
CA ARG A 356 6.40 -8.18 13.57
C ARG A 356 6.27 -8.49 15.06
N SER A 357 5.96 -9.74 15.40
CA SER A 357 5.76 -10.21 16.77
C SER A 357 6.63 -11.40 17.14
N ILE A 358 7.62 -11.72 16.31
CA ILE A 358 8.58 -12.78 16.52
C ILE A 358 10.00 -12.22 16.54
N GLU A 359 10.90 -12.85 17.27
CA GLU A 359 12.25 -12.36 17.49
C GLU A 359 13.15 -12.53 16.25
N LYS A 360 12.88 -13.54 15.42
CA LYS A 360 13.69 -13.88 14.27
C LYS A 360 12.85 -14.17 13.05
N ALA A 361 13.13 -13.47 11.97
CA ALA A 361 12.51 -13.69 10.67
C ALA A 361 13.54 -13.53 9.56
N TYR A 362 13.30 -14.18 8.43
CA TYR A 362 14.21 -14.16 7.29
C TYR A 362 13.64 -13.37 6.12
N GLY A 363 14.48 -12.52 5.53
CA GLY A 363 14.24 -11.88 4.24
C GLY A 363 15.23 -12.40 3.21
N ILE A 364 14.75 -13.20 2.27
CA ILE A 364 15.58 -13.85 1.24
C ILE A 364 15.25 -13.23 -0.11
N LEU A 365 16.25 -12.68 -0.77
CA LEU A 365 16.12 -12.08 -2.08
C LEU A 365 16.84 -12.95 -3.12
N MET A 366 16.11 -13.46 -4.08
CA MET A 366 16.64 -14.17 -5.24
C MET A 366 16.62 -13.25 -6.47
N ASN A 367 17.45 -13.56 -7.47
CA ASN A 367 17.43 -12.92 -8.77
C ASN A 367 16.98 -13.89 -9.85
N GLY A 368 16.27 -13.38 -10.84
CA GLY A 368 15.94 -14.08 -12.07
C GLY A 368 16.64 -13.44 -13.27
N SER A 369 17.14 -14.25 -14.20
CA SER A 369 17.69 -13.73 -15.47
C SER A 369 16.65 -12.95 -16.28
N GLU A 370 15.37 -13.25 -16.07
CA GLU A 370 14.22 -12.60 -16.69
C GLU A 370 13.75 -11.30 -16.02
N ASP A 371 14.24 -10.98 -14.84
CA ASP A 371 13.71 -9.88 -14.02
C ASP A 371 13.81 -8.53 -14.74
N THR A 372 14.93 -8.25 -15.39
CA THR A 372 15.13 -7.01 -16.13
C THR A 372 14.12 -6.84 -17.26
N ASP A 373 13.89 -7.90 -18.04
CA ASP A 373 12.96 -7.87 -19.18
C ASP A 373 11.51 -7.66 -18.69
N ILE A 374 11.14 -8.28 -17.57
CA ILE A 374 9.82 -8.11 -16.96
C ILE A 374 9.63 -6.66 -16.48
N HIS A 375 10.63 -6.08 -15.80
CA HIS A 375 10.54 -4.69 -15.35
C HIS A 375 10.55 -3.70 -16.51
N GLU A 376 11.34 -3.95 -17.55
CA GLU A 376 11.31 -3.14 -18.78
C GLU A 376 9.93 -3.17 -19.44
N PHE A 377 9.34 -4.36 -19.56
CA PHE A 377 7.98 -4.52 -20.08
C PHE A 377 6.98 -3.73 -19.23
N PHE A 378 7.06 -3.78 -17.90
CA PHE A 378 6.17 -3.02 -17.03
C PHE A 378 6.38 -1.51 -17.18
N ARG A 379 7.61 -1.02 -17.33
CA ARG A 379 7.88 0.40 -17.58
C ARG A 379 7.32 0.86 -18.93
N LYS A 380 7.55 0.11 -20.01
CA LYS A 380 7.03 0.42 -21.36
C LYS A 380 5.50 0.45 -21.42
N THR A 381 4.84 -0.42 -20.65
CA THR A 381 3.37 -0.50 -20.60
C THR A 381 2.74 0.34 -19.48
N ALA A 382 3.56 1.05 -18.72
CA ALA A 382 3.08 1.85 -17.59
C ALA A 382 2.15 2.98 -18.02
N PHE A 383 2.41 3.62 -19.15
CA PHE A 383 1.63 4.72 -19.69
C PHE A 383 1.00 4.33 -21.03
N PRO A 384 -0.27 4.72 -21.26
CA PRO A 384 -0.91 4.53 -22.54
C PRO A 384 -0.19 5.31 -23.65
N SER A 385 -0.20 4.80 -24.88
CA SER A 385 0.32 5.55 -26.03
C SER A 385 -0.58 6.73 -26.38
N VAL A 386 -0.03 7.72 -27.09
CA VAL A 386 -0.81 8.85 -27.61
C VAL A 386 -1.90 8.35 -28.53
N ASP A 387 -1.59 7.37 -29.39
CA ASP A 387 -2.55 6.80 -30.34
C ASP A 387 -3.74 6.14 -29.63
N ASP A 388 -3.50 5.41 -28.54
CA ASP A 388 -4.58 4.80 -27.75
C ASP A 388 -5.49 5.85 -27.12
N ILE A 389 -4.89 6.94 -26.60
CA ILE A 389 -5.65 8.03 -26.00
C ILE A 389 -6.47 8.76 -27.07
N ASN A 390 -5.88 9.05 -28.23
CA ASN A 390 -6.57 9.72 -29.33
C ASN A 390 -7.73 8.89 -29.87
N GLN A 391 -7.55 7.57 -30.07
CA GLN A 391 -8.61 6.66 -30.47
C GLN A 391 -9.77 6.67 -29.47
N LEU A 392 -9.48 6.70 -28.18
CA LEU A 392 -10.51 6.76 -27.14
C LEU A 392 -11.24 8.11 -27.16
N LEU A 393 -10.51 9.22 -27.28
CA LEU A 393 -11.09 10.56 -27.34
C LEU A 393 -11.94 10.78 -28.61
N GLU A 394 -11.57 10.18 -29.75
CA GLU A 394 -12.32 10.20 -30.99
C GLU A 394 -13.66 9.46 -30.79
N VAL A 395 -13.62 8.23 -30.30
CA VAL A 395 -14.84 7.44 -30.04
C VAL A 395 -15.79 8.11 -29.05
N ILE A 396 -15.27 8.74 -27.99
CA ILE A 396 -16.13 9.50 -27.06
C ILE A 396 -16.67 10.76 -27.74
N GLY A 397 -15.86 11.45 -28.55
CA GLY A 397 -16.23 12.70 -29.20
C GLY A 397 -17.27 12.57 -30.31
N GLU A 398 -17.35 11.42 -30.97
CA GLU A 398 -18.35 11.09 -31.98
C GLU A 398 -19.72 10.71 -31.40
N ASN A 399 -19.85 10.62 -30.10
CA ASN A 399 -21.07 10.18 -29.43
C ASN A 399 -21.45 11.15 -28.30
N ASP A 400 -22.74 11.30 -28.07
CA ASP A 400 -23.30 12.12 -26.99
C ASP A 400 -23.40 11.28 -25.69
N GLY A 401 -22.23 11.00 -25.11
CA GLY A 401 -22.08 10.20 -23.90
C GLY A 401 -22.05 8.70 -24.13
N LEU A 402 -21.04 8.04 -23.59
CA LEU A 402 -20.86 6.58 -23.66
C LEU A 402 -20.58 6.01 -22.28
N THR A 403 -21.27 4.91 -21.95
CA THR A 403 -20.91 4.11 -20.78
C THR A 403 -19.58 3.38 -21.01
N PHE A 404 -18.93 2.97 -19.93
CA PHE A 404 -17.68 2.19 -20.02
C PHE A 404 -17.83 0.92 -20.89
N ASN A 405 -18.96 0.22 -20.79
CA ASN A 405 -19.19 -0.98 -21.59
C ASN A 405 -19.33 -0.65 -23.09
N GLN A 406 -19.99 0.44 -23.44
CA GLN A 406 -20.12 0.89 -24.83
C GLN A 406 -18.77 1.29 -25.42
N ILE A 407 -17.92 1.99 -24.65
CA ILE A 407 -16.54 2.30 -25.06
C ILE A 407 -15.75 1.03 -25.33
N CYS A 408 -15.83 0.03 -24.43
CA CYS A 408 -15.17 -1.27 -24.61
C CYS A 408 -15.69 -2.06 -25.82
N GLN A 409 -16.90 -1.82 -26.26
CA GLN A 409 -17.47 -2.46 -27.46
C GLN A 409 -16.99 -1.79 -28.76
N LYS A 410 -16.73 -0.48 -28.71
CA LYS A 410 -16.34 0.30 -29.89
C LYS A 410 -14.84 0.28 -30.15
N LEU A 411 -14.01 0.05 -29.10
CA LEU A 411 -12.56 0.06 -29.19
C LEU A 411 -11.95 -1.35 -29.14
N ASN A 412 -11.01 -1.60 -30.04
CA ASN A 412 -10.20 -2.82 -30.01
C ASN A 412 -9.04 -2.72 -29.01
N MET A 413 -9.38 -2.44 -27.76
CA MET A 413 -8.41 -2.34 -26.65
C MET A 413 -8.81 -3.26 -25.50
N ARG A 414 -7.80 -3.70 -24.72
CA ARG A 414 -8.06 -4.44 -23.49
C ARG A 414 -8.82 -3.55 -22.49
N ARG A 415 -9.84 -4.12 -21.84
CA ARG A 415 -10.70 -3.41 -20.87
C ARG A 415 -9.91 -2.65 -19.81
N GLY A 416 -8.87 -3.27 -19.22
CA GLY A 416 -8.01 -2.61 -18.23
C GLY A 416 -7.19 -1.44 -18.79
N LYS A 417 -6.84 -1.46 -20.10
CA LYS A 417 -6.17 -0.35 -20.76
C LYS A 417 -7.10 0.85 -20.92
N ILE A 418 -8.34 0.59 -21.36
CA ILE A 418 -9.40 1.62 -21.47
C ILE A 418 -9.66 2.26 -20.11
N GLU A 419 -9.83 1.44 -19.07
CA GLU A 419 -10.05 1.93 -17.69
C GLU A 419 -8.91 2.83 -17.22
N LYS A 420 -7.66 2.44 -17.51
CA LYS A 420 -6.47 3.21 -17.15
C LYS A 420 -6.43 4.56 -17.85
N ILE A 421 -6.74 4.60 -19.16
CA ILE A 421 -6.79 5.85 -19.94
C ILE A 421 -7.89 6.77 -19.37
N LEU A 422 -9.09 6.25 -19.16
CA LEU A 422 -10.20 7.03 -18.61
C LEU A 422 -9.87 7.62 -17.23
N LYS A 423 -9.26 6.84 -16.34
CA LYS A 423 -8.82 7.33 -15.02
C LYS A 423 -7.78 8.44 -15.15
N GLN A 424 -6.81 8.29 -16.03
CA GLN A 424 -5.80 9.32 -16.29
C GLN A 424 -6.43 10.60 -16.79
N LEU A 425 -7.29 10.54 -17.81
CA LEU A 425 -7.93 11.70 -18.40
C LEU A 425 -8.86 12.43 -17.42
N LEU A 426 -9.55 11.71 -16.54
CA LEU A 426 -10.40 12.30 -15.50
C LEU A 426 -9.61 12.95 -14.36
N SER A 427 -8.38 12.51 -14.11
CA SER A 427 -7.53 13.05 -13.04
C SER A 427 -6.80 14.33 -13.42
N ASP A 428 -6.75 14.68 -14.69
CA ASP A 428 -6.12 15.92 -15.16
C ASP A 428 -6.88 17.15 -14.67
N THR A 429 -6.14 18.19 -14.28
CA THR A 429 -6.70 19.47 -13.83
C THR A 429 -7.50 20.17 -14.96
N ARG A 430 -7.13 19.89 -16.21
CA ARG A 430 -7.85 20.27 -17.43
C ARG A 430 -8.30 19.01 -18.13
N ALA A 431 -9.34 18.38 -17.59
CA ALA A 431 -9.81 17.11 -18.08
C ALA A 431 -10.40 17.22 -19.48
N SER A 432 -9.86 16.46 -20.43
CA SER A 432 -10.37 16.36 -21.81
C SER A 432 -11.67 15.54 -21.91
N ILE A 433 -12.05 14.85 -20.83
CA ILE A 433 -13.31 14.13 -20.68
C ILE A 433 -13.98 14.48 -19.35
N ALA A 434 -15.29 14.38 -19.32
CA ALA A 434 -16.10 14.46 -18.10
C ALA A 434 -16.89 13.17 -17.92
N LYS A 435 -17.24 12.86 -16.69
CA LYS A 435 -18.12 11.72 -16.37
C LYS A 435 -19.37 12.25 -15.68
N ASN A 436 -20.54 11.96 -16.25
CA ASN A 436 -21.82 12.32 -15.66
C ASN A 436 -22.78 11.13 -15.77
N GLU A 437 -23.47 10.78 -14.68
CA GLU A 437 -24.45 9.67 -14.60
C GLU A 437 -23.95 8.35 -15.23
N GLY A 438 -22.64 8.05 -15.01
CA GLY A 438 -22.01 6.84 -15.53
C GLY A 438 -21.54 6.90 -16.99
N ASN A 439 -21.87 7.98 -17.72
CA ASN A 439 -21.45 8.22 -19.09
C ASN A 439 -20.21 9.12 -19.15
N TYR A 440 -19.37 8.90 -20.15
CA TYR A 440 -18.17 9.69 -20.44
C TYR A 440 -18.45 10.59 -21.64
N TYR A 441 -18.11 11.87 -21.50
CA TYR A 441 -18.29 12.94 -22.49
C TYR A 441 -16.95 13.56 -22.81
N LYS A 442 -16.73 13.95 -24.07
CA LYS A 442 -15.57 14.77 -24.44
C LYS A 442 -15.84 16.21 -24.07
N THR A 443 -14.87 16.86 -23.41
CA THR A 443 -14.92 18.29 -23.12
C THR A 443 -14.34 19.11 -24.29
N PRO A 444 -14.57 20.43 -24.35
CA PRO A 444 -13.90 21.30 -25.33
C PRO A 444 -12.38 21.41 -25.13
N ILE A 445 -11.86 20.90 -24.04
CA ILE A 445 -10.43 20.97 -23.69
C ILE A 445 -9.67 19.93 -24.50
N ALA A 446 -8.69 20.38 -25.29
CA ALA A 446 -7.79 19.48 -26.00
C ALA A 446 -6.89 18.72 -25.01
N TYR A 447 -6.64 17.45 -25.30
CA TYR A 447 -5.69 16.67 -24.53
C TYR A 447 -4.27 17.10 -24.89
N GLU A 448 -3.52 17.49 -23.87
CA GLU A 448 -2.07 17.75 -23.97
C GLU A 448 -1.32 16.70 -23.13
N ARG A 449 -0.52 15.90 -23.82
CA ARG A 449 0.30 14.92 -23.11
C ARG A 449 1.50 15.60 -22.46
N LYS A 450 1.66 15.37 -21.16
CA LYS A 450 2.82 15.87 -20.39
C LYS A 450 4.00 14.89 -20.54
N ASP A 451 4.58 14.84 -21.73
CA ASP A 451 5.69 13.89 -22.03
C ASP A 451 6.88 14.08 -21.11
N GLU A 452 7.21 15.30 -20.72
CA GLU A 452 8.31 15.58 -19.78
C GLU A 452 8.08 14.96 -18.40
N ASP A 453 6.85 15.01 -17.87
CA ASP A 453 6.52 14.45 -16.57
C ASP A 453 6.54 12.91 -16.65
N ILE A 454 6.03 12.33 -17.73
CA ILE A 454 6.07 10.88 -17.97
C ILE A 454 7.52 10.41 -18.09
N GLN A 455 8.36 11.13 -18.83
CA GLN A 455 9.76 10.79 -19.01
C GLN A 455 10.53 10.80 -17.69
N LYS A 456 10.33 11.82 -16.86
CA LYS A 456 10.91 11.89 -15.51
C LYS A 456 10.52 10.69 -14.64
N ILE A 457 9.25 10.26 -14.70
CA ILE A 457 8.78 9.08 -13.95
C ILE A 457 9.46 7.80 -14.47
N ILE A 458 9.64 7.67 -15.79
CA ILE A 458 10.33 6.52 -16.37
C ILE A 458 11.79 6.49 -15.93
N GLU A 459 12.50 7.61 -16.05
CA GLU A 459 13.91 7.75 -15.62
C GLU A 459 14.09 7.43 -14.13
N GLN A 460 13.17 7.90 -13.29
CA GLN A 460 13.19 7.58 -11.87
C GLN A 460 13.03 6.08 -11.60
N ARG A 461 12.11 5.40 -12.31
CA ARG A 461 11.93 3.94 -12.18
C ARG A 461 13.12 3.16 -12.69
N GLU A 462 13.83 3.67 -13.68
CA GLU A 462 15.09 3.09 -14.18
C GLU A 462 16.21 3.25 -13.14
N LEU A 463 16.30 4.42 -12.52
CA LEU A 463 17.23 4.65 -11.42
C LEU A 463 16.96 3.71 -10.24
N GLU A 464 15.71 3.60 -9.80
CA GLU A 464 15.32 2.69 -8.71
C GLU A 464 15.63 1.23 -9.03
N TRP A 465 15.42 0.81 -10.28
CA TRP A 465 15.81 -0.52 -10.73
C TRP A 465 17.34 -0.72 -10.73
N SER A 466 18.10 0.25 -11.21
CA SER A 466 19.57 0.18 -11.17
C SER A 466 20.10 0.11 -9.74
N GLU A 467 19.50 0.85 -8.82
CA GLU A 467 19.80 0.76 -7.40
C GLU A 467 19.46 -0.62 -6.82
N MET A 468 18.36 -1.23 -7.25
CA MET A 468 17.99 -2.57 -6.78
C MET A 468 18.98 -3.63 -7.26
N LEU A 469 19.44 -3.52 -8.51
CA LEU A 469 20.53 -4.37 -9.04
C LEU A 469 21.83 -4.20 -8.23
N SER A 470 22.21 -2.96 -7.94
CA SER A 470 23.39 -2.65 -7.12
C SER A 470 23.27 -3.19 -5.68
N TYR A 471 22.07 -3.08 -5.08
CA TYR A 471 21.78 -3.67 -3.78
C TYR A 471 22.00 -5.19 -3.77
N PHE A 472 21.60 -5.85 -4.84
CA PHE A 472 21.73 -7.30 -4.97
C PHE A 472 23.18 -7.75 -5.16
N SER A 473 23.90 -7.13 -6.12
CA SER A 473 25.16 -7.65 -6.64
C SER A 473 26.40 -7.03 -6.02
N GLU A 474 26.37 -5.76 -5.64
CA GLU A 474 27.57 -4.98 -5.30
C GLU A 474 27.71 -4.69 -3.81
N SER A 475 26.65 -4.88 -3.03
CA SER A 475 26.66 -4.48 -1.63
C SER A 475 27.48 -5.45 -0.77
N LYS A 476 28.68 -5.01 -0.37
CA LYS A 476 29.45 -5.62 0.73
C LYS A 476 29.07 -5.01 2.09
N GLU A 477 28.30 -3.91 2.08
CA GLU A 477 27.81 -3.28 3.29
C GLU A 477 26.67 -4.10 3.92
N CYS A 478 26.31 -3.78 5.14
CA CYS A 478 25.13 -4.33 5.80
C CYS A 478 23.88 -4.12 4.93
N LEU A 479 23.18 -5.19 4.57
CA LEU A 479 22.01 -5.14 3.70
C LEU A 479 20.89 -4.23 4.24
N MET A 480 20.62 -4.28 5.54
CA MET A 480 19.63 -3.39 6.18
C MET A 480 20.07 -1.93 6.15
N LYS A 481 21.37 -1.66 6.35
CA LYS A 481 21.94 -0.30 6.29
C LYS A 481 21.77 0.31 4.91
N VAL A 482 21.99 -0.46 3.84
CA VAL A 482 21.80 0.01 2.46
C VAL A 482 20.33 0.35 2.21
N LEU A 483 19.38 -0.48 2.66
CA LEU A 483 17.95 -0.18 2.56
C LEU A 483 17.58 1.08 3.32
N SER A 484 18.06 1.23 4.56
CA SER A 484 17.82 2.43 5.36
C SER A 484 18.37 3.70 4.69
N LYS A 485 19.57 3.65 4.09
CA LYS A 485 20.15 4.78 3.35
C LYS A 485 19.25 5.22 2.17
N ARG A 486 18.71 4.26 1.41
CA ARG A 486 17.84 4.54 0.25
C ARG A 486 16.46 5.08 0.61
N LEU A 487 16.09 4.93 1.86
CA LEU A 487 14.89 5.52 2.46
C LEU A 487 15.19 6.79 3.24
N ASP A 488 16.40 7.37 3.08
CA ASP A 488 16.88 8.59 3.74
C ASP A 488 16.77 8.53 5.28
N ASP A 489 16.92 7.32 5.87
CA ASP A 489 16.98 7.16 7.33
C ASP A 489 18.25 7.83 7.87
N LYS A 490 18.09 8.72 8.84
CA LYS A 490 19.21 9.44 9.46
C LYS A 490 19.89 8.62 10.58
N LYS A 491 19.20 7.58 11.10
CA LYS A 491 19.71 6.70 12.17
C LYS A 491 20.33 5.42 11.57
N ILE A 492 21.39 5.59 10.77
CA ILE A 492 21.99 4.49 10.00
C ILE A 492 23.04 3.76 10.85
N GLN A 493 22.87 2.46 11.04
CA GLN A 493 23.85 1.57 11.68
C GLN A 493 23.85 0.18 11.06
N ASN A 494 24.87 -0.63 11.32
CA ASN A 494 24.90 -2.03 10.91
C ASN A 494 23.91 -2.84 11.74
N CYS A 495 23.16 -3.76 11.08
CA CYS A 495 22.18 -4.58 11.79
C CYS A 495 22.79 -5.74 12.59
N GLY A 496 24.03 -6.14 12.29
CA GLY A 496 24.73 -7.24 12.95
C GLY A 496 24.18 -8.65 12.63
N LYS A 497 23.19 -8.78 11.75
CA LYS A 497 22.40 -10.02 11.58
C LYS A 497 22.23 -10.46 10.13
N CYS A 498 22.39 -9.60 9.14
CA CYS A 498 22.34 -9.98 7.72
C CYS A 498 23.59 -10.79 7.33
N SER A 499 23.51 -11.54 6.24
CA SER A 499 24.64 -12.34 5.73
C SER A 499 25.94 -11.57 5.65
N ASN A 500 25.89 -10.29 5.23
CA ASN A 500 27.08 -9.44 5.11
C ASN A 500 27.65 -9.01 6.47
N CYS A 501 26.82 -8.85 7.51
CA CYS A 501 27.30 -8.51 8.85
C CYS A 501 27.93 -9.69 9.58
N ILE A 502 27.37 -10.89 9.39
CA ILE A 502 27.88 -12.09 10.04
C ILE A 502 28.96 -12.79 9.21
N GLU A 503 29.29 -12.23 8.04
CA GLU A 503 30.27 -12.78 7.07
C GLU A 503 30.08 -14.29 6.79
N LYS A 504 28.82 -14.73 6.83
CA LYS A 504 28.43 -16.12 6.62
C LYS A 504 27.09 -16.20 5.93
N SER A 505 26.99 -17.09 4.95
CA SER A 505 25.72 -17.44 4.34
C SER A 505 24.86 -18.21 5.35
N MET A 506 23.63 -17.75 5.58
CA MET A 506 22.63 -18.47 6.39
C MET A 506 22.02 -19.63 5.62
N PHE A 507 21.90 -19.45 4.31
CA PHE A 507 21.40 -20.43 3.36
C PHE A 507 22.41 -20.54 2.21
N ASN A 508 22.80 -21.76 1.87
CA ASN A 508 23.67 -21.99 0.70
C ASN A 508 22.84 -21.99 -0.60
N GLU A 509 23.51 -21.80 -1.72
CA GLU A 509 22.91 -21.81 -3.06
C GLU A 509 22.91 -23.20 -3.71
N ASN A 510 23.40 -24.20 -3.00
CA ASN A 510 23.46 -25.57 -3.51
C ASN A 510 22.06 -26.17 -3.55
N ILE A 511 21.79 -26.91 -4.61
CA ILE A 511 20.52 -27.61 -4.82
C ILE A 511 20.82 -29.10 -4.89
N SER A 512 20.00 -29.90 -4.23
CA SER A 512 20.12 -31.34 -4.27
C SER A 512 19.94 -31.88 -5.71
N ARG A 513 20.68 -32.93 -6.06
CA ARG A 513 20.58 -33.55 -7.39
C ARG A 513 19.17 -34.05 -7.67
N ASP A 514 18.51 -34.60 -6.65
CA ASP A 514 17.15 -35.12 -6.77
C ASP A 514 16.16 -34.02 -7.10
N ASN A 515 16.19 -32.89 -6.39
CA ASN A 515 15.30 -31.77 -6.66
C ASN A 515 15.65 -31.08 -7.98
N MET A 516 16.91 -31.01 -8.37
CA MET A 516 17.28 -30.52 -9.70
C MET A 516 16.73 -31.41 -10.82
N PHE A 517 16.75 -32.72 -10.65
CA PHE A 517 16.17 -33.66 -11.62
C PHE A 517 14.64 -33.49 -11.70
N LYS A 518 13.95 -33.46 -10.56
CA LYS A 518 12.48 -33.24 -10.48
C LYS A 518 12.07 -31.91 -11.12
N VAL A 519 12.77 -30.81 -10.80
CA VAL A 519 12.49 -29.50 -11.38
C VAL A 519 12.62 -29.51 -12.91
N ASN A 520 13.68 -30.15 -13.43
CA ASN A 520 13.86 -30.22 -14.89
C ASN A 520 12.75 -31.04 -15.56
N GLN A 521 12.22 -32.08 -14.90
CA GLN A 521 11.05 -32.80 -15.38
C GLN A 521 9.80 -31.93 -15.29
N PHE A 522 9.53 -31.31 -14.14
CA PHE A 522 8.40 -30.42 -13.93
C PHE A 522 8.35 -29.31 -15.00
N LEU A 523 9.45 -28.60 -15.25
CA LEU A 523 9.49 -27.53 -16.23
C LEU A 523 9.33 -27.99 -17.68
N LYS A 524 9.61 -29.27 -17.99
CA LYS A 524 9.37 -29.84 -19.33
C LYS A 524 7.90 -30.21 -19.56
N TYR A 525 7.21 -30.62 -18.51
CA TYR A 525 5.85 -31.13 -18.59
C TYR A 525 4.80 -30.19 -18.01
N THR A 526 5.21 -28.98 -17.58
CA THR A 526 4.26 -27.98 -17.14
C THR A 526 3.35 -27.60 -18.31
N GLU A 527 2.12 -28.06 -18.26
CA GLU A 527 1.07 -27.69 -19.19
C GLU A 527 0.69 -26.22 -18.93
N PHE A 528 0.76 -25.42 -19.97
CA PHE A 528 0.23 -24.06 -19.89
C PHE A 528 -1.24 -24.10 -20.20
N GLU A 529 -2.05 -23.84 -19.19
CA GLU A 529 -3.47 -23.59 -19.39
C GLU A 529 -3.62 -22.40 -20.35
N ILE A 530 -4.04 -22.68 -21.59
CA ILE A 530 -4.41 -21.63 -22.52
C ILE A 530 -5.76 -21.11 -22.04
N GLU A 531 -5.77 -19.95 -21.38
CA GLU A 531 -7.02 -19.30 -20.99
C GLU A 531 -7.91 -19.10 -22.23
N MET A 532 -8.92 -19.91 -22.35
CA MET A 532 -9.90 -19.78 -23.42
C MET A 532 -10.74 -18.52 -23.20
N LYS A 533 -10.65 -17.60 -24.15
CA LYS A 533 -11.42 -16.37 -24.09
C LYS A 533 -12.91 -16.69 -24.20
N LYS A 534 -13.65 -16.39 -23.15
CA LYS A 534 -15.13 -16.50 -23.12
C LYS A 534 -15.82 -15.38 -23.93
N ARG A 535 -15.04 -14.42 -24.46
CA ARG A 535 -15.54 -13.26 -25.22
C ARG A 535 -14.70 -13.04 -26.47
N ILE A 536 -15.35 -12.65 -27.53
CA ILE A 536 -14.72 -12.20 -28.77
C ILE A 536 -14.17 -10.79 -28.53
N PRO A 537 -12.90 -10.49 -28.93
CA PRO A 537 -12.39 -9.13 -28.89
C PRO A 537 -13.29 -8.16 -29.70
N ALA A 538 -13.41 -6.94 -29.17
CA ALA A 538 -14.08 -5.88 -29.90
C ALA A 538 -13.60 -5.69 -31.32
N GLY A 539 -13.67 -5.38 -32.26
CA GLY A 539 -13.07 -5.33 -33.61
C GLY A 539 -13.25 -6.59 -34.46
N LEU A 540 -13.62 -7.72 -33.87
CA LEU A 540 -13.93 -8.97 -34.60
C LEU A 540 -15.43 -9.26 -34.69
N PHE A 541 -16.28 -8.37 -34.17
CA PHE A 541 -17.74 -8.57 -34.17
C PHE A 541 -18.36 -8.66 -35.57
N ASN A 542 -17.70 -8.06 -36.55
CA ASN A 542 -18.15 -8.11 -37.94
C ASN A 542 -17.83 -9.45 -38.65
N LEU A 543 -16.94 -10.25 -38.07
CA LEU A 543 -16.51 -11.54 -38.61
C LEU A 543 -17.28 -12.73 -38.04
N TYR A 544 -18.03 -12.52 -36.95
CA TYR A 544 -18.75 -13.58 -36.24
C TYR A 544 -20.23 -13.23 -36.11
N PRO A 545 -21.14 -14.25 -36.17
CA PRO A 545 -22.58 -14.04 -36.12
C PRO A 545 -23.10 -13.61 -34.72
N PHE A 546 -22.25 -13.54 -33.74
CA PHE A 546 -22.59 -13.16 -32.36
C PHE A 546 -21.64 -12.13 -31.81
N LYS A 547 -22.13 -11.24 -30.93
CA LYS A 547 -21.39 -10.16 -30.31
C LYS A 547 -21.12 -10.48 -28.84
N GLY A 548 -19.89 -10.21 -28.37
CA GLY A 548 -19.53 -10.27 -26.96
C GLY A 548 -19.21 -11.69 -26.47
N ILE A 549 -20.11 -12.36 -25.76
CA ILE A 549 -19.83 -13.66 -25.14
C ILE A 549 -19.94 -14.77 -26.18
N ILE A 550 -18.93 -15.65 -26.26
CA ILE A 550 -18.95 -16.83 -27.11
C ILE A 550 -20.02 -17.79 -26.54
N PRO A 551 -21.01 -18.24 -27.36
CA PRO A 551 -22.01 -19.19 -26.91
C PRO A 551 -21.41 -20.49 -26.36
N ASN A 552 -22.03 -21.07 -25.33
CA ASN A 552 -21.49 -22.25 -24.65
C ASN A 552 -21.26 -23.45 -25.59
N ASN A 553 -22.12 -23.63 -26.59
CA ASN A 553 -22.00 -24.68 -27.59
C ASN A 553 -20.82 -24.49 -28.57
N LEU A 554 -20.19 -23.32 -28.58
CA LEU A 554 -19.01 -23.02 -29.41
C LEU A 554 -17.73 -22.91 -28.56
N ARG A 555 -17.82 -23.21 -27.25
CA ARG A 555 -16.66 -23.35 -26.39
C ARG A 555 -16.21 -24.79 -26.38
N PRO A 556 -14.90 -25.06 -26.38
CA PRO A 556 -14.41 -26.41 -26.12
C PRO A 556 -14.91 -26.95 -24.79
N ASP A 557 -15.12 -28.26 -24.71
CA ASP A 557 -15.56 -28.91 -23.48
C ASP A 557 -14.61 -28.62 -22.33
N GLY A 558 -15.15 -28.10 -21.22
CA GLY A 558 -14.39 -27.76 -20.02
C GLY A 558 -14.05 -26.26 -19.82
N ALA A 559 -14.58 -25.37 -20.67
CA ALA A 559 -14.35 -23.90 -20.55
C ALA A 559 -15.50 -23.17 -19.81
#